data_674cf667cf04cae3e11156f886fe9c33
#
_entry.id   674cf667cf04cae3e11156f886fe9c33
#
_cell.length_a   1.000
_cell.length_b   1.000
_cell.length_c   1.000
_cell.angle_alpha   90.00
_cell.angle_beta   90.00
_cell.angle_gamma   90.00
#
_symmetry.space_group_name_H-M   'P 1'
#
loop_
_entity.id
_entity.type
_entity.pdbx_description
1 polymer ?
#
loop_
_entity_poly.entity_id
_entity_poly.type
_entity_poly.pdbx_seq_one_letter_code
_entity_poly.pdbx_strand_id
1 'polypeptide(L)'
;MKPQVIASALALGLLVFPASAADTAPAASLEELDKRLAATFAKGEVPGASVTVIEGGQVVFTKGYGYADLKTKRPVTPETVFRAGSISKSFTSIGIMLLVEEGKLSLDTKLADLMPELRFANPWESTHPVRLVHLLEHTTGFDDIEFRHYLLEGKDVPLAKAVDLYGPYKSRWRPGTMTSYCNSGPVIAGRIIEKVSGQAFAEFMASRLMGPLAMESAYWTREPQISDRLSKSYRDTEGTEQVFSEILARPSGSLNVTSKDLAKLPLLMLGRGTLDGRAYFTPATAERIERPETTDAARAGLKYGYGLGNVIYTGKKAIFYGHDGAVDGFVSKYEYAPGHGLGFVLMVNLGTAEFQAAASEIKNYLERNLPAVNAAAQPLPVAEVKQWAGYYQSITPRQQKLALIDSLTRFQTSDTAGGSLLLNGTRRVHLGGGIFKREDRAAPTTIFVSTPDGALLHTPVGTDRKLPLWELSGKVFGAGAFALTMALSTLYMLLWIPSAFLGRLASRGGITIRLFPAMAILSVVALAGVTLYALGTNDLEVLGKPHPLGWAIYALTLAVPTLGALSLLRTAMGSPANLFVRTLAWLSSLVVLACAGYLYAYGWIGMKIWE
;
A
#
# COMPACT_ATOMS: atom_id res chain seq x y z
N MET A 1 25.85 -3.18 3.50
CA MET A 1 24.41 -3.13 3.12
C MET A 1 23.73 -2.19 4.11
N LYS A 2 23.25 -1.03 3.66
CA LYS A 2 22.62 -0.01 4.52
C LYS A 2 21.18 -0.47 4.86
N PRO A 3 20.67 -0.30 6.09
CA PRO A 3 19.35 -0.81 6.51
C PRO A 3 18.14 -0.08 5.91
N GLN A 4 18.32 0.81 4.95
CA GLN A 4 17.24 1.59 4.31
C GLN A 4 16.47 0.85 3.21
N VAL A 5 16.91 -0.33 2.77
CA VAL A 5 16.30 -1.08 1.66
C VAL A 5 15.08 -1.93 2.10
N ILE A 6 14.91 -2.16 3.39
CA ILE A 6 13.86 -3.10 3.89
C ILE A 6 12.44 -2.48 3.90
N ALA A 7 12.31 -1.16 3.83
CA ALA A 7 11.01 -0.48 3.90
C ALA A 7 10.26 -0.38 2.56
N SER A 8 10.92 -0.59 1.42
CA SER A 8 10.36 -0.29 0.10
C SER A 8 9.56 -1.44 -0.53
N ALA A 9 9.78 -2.66 -0.12
CA ALA A 9 9.24 -3.86 -0.77
C ALA A 9 7.78 -4.18 -0.46
N LEU A 10 7.25 -3.70 0.66
CA LEU A 10 5.87 -3.97 1.12
C LEU A 10 4.87 -2.86 0.77
N ALA A 11 5.32 -1.82 0.10
CA ALA A 11 4.56 -0.62 -0.21
C ALA A 11 4.17 -0.49 -1.69
N LEU A 12 3.66 -1.54 -2.32
CA LEU A 12 2.81 -1.42 -3.51
C LEU A 12 1.43 -0.81 -3.16
N GLY A 13 1.36 -0.03 -2.12
CA GLY A 13 0.23 0.73 -1.67
C GLY A 13 0.68 1.73 -0.62
N LEU A 14 0.83 2.99 -1.02
CA LEU A 14 1.26 4.14 -0.22
C LEU A 14 2.69 3.98 0.32
N LEU A 15 3.65 4.45 -0.46
CA LEU A 15 5.01 4.70 -0.02
C LEU A 15 5.00 5.72 1.14
N VAL A 16 4.79 5.25 2.35
CA VAL A 16 5.05 6.05 3.55
C VAL A 16 6.54 5.97 3.84
N PHE A 17 7.34 6.72 3.09
CA PHE A 17 8.67 7.06 3.54
C PHE A 17 8.52 8.05 4.71
N PRO A 18 9.24 7.89 5.83
CA PRO A 18 9.30 8.94 6.83
C PRO A 18 9.95 10.16 6.16
N ALA A 19 9.15 11.17 5.87
CA ALA A 19 9.63 12.46 5.40
C ALA A 19 10.32 13.15 6.59
N SER A 20 11.59 12.88 6.79
CA SER A 20 12.48 13.78 7.51
C SER A 20 13.13 14.72 6.49
N ALA A 21 12.31 15.52 5.81
CA ALA A 21 12.84 16.72 5.18
C ALA A 21 13.10 17.71 6.32
N ALA A 22 14.33 18.19 6.42
CA ALA A 22 14.64 19.36 7.22
C ALA A 22 13.64 20.48 6.84
N ASP A 23 13.15 21.21 7.82
CA ASP A 23 12.15 22.27 7.64
C ASP A 23 12.83 23.48 6.96
N THR A 24 13.18 23.31 5.66
CA THR A 24 13.73 24.38 4.85
C THR A 24 12.60 25.35 4.48
N ALA A 25 12.89 26.64 4.48
CA ALA A 25 11.92 27.63 4.01
C ALA A 25 11.46 27.28 2.58
N PRO A 26 10.17 27.44 2.25
CA PRO A 26 9.67 27.17 0.91
C PRO A 26 10.39 28.04 -0.14
N ALA A 27 10.50 27.53 -1.37
CA ALA A 27 10.98 28.32 -2.49
C ALA A 27 10.13 29.57 -2.68
N ALA A 28 10.72 30.73 -2.88
CA ALA A 28 10.01 32.00 -2.99
C ALA A 28 9.43 32.22 -4.40
N SER A 29 10.01 31.59 -5.42
CA SER A 29 9.62 31.72 -6.83
C SER A 29 9.69 30.39 -7.58
N LEU A 30 9.08 30.34 -8.78
CA LEU A 30 9.19 29.20 -9.69
C LEU A 30 10.64 28.95 -10.11
N GLU A 31 11.44 29.99 -10.29
CA GLU A 31 12.87 29.87 -10.63
C GLU A 31 13.66 29.20 -9.50
N GLU A 32 13.38 29.57 -8.25
CA GLU A 32 13.99 28.92 -7.09
C GLU A 32 13.52 27.48 -6.93
N LEU A 33 12.22 27.21 -7.13
CA LEU A 33 11.68 25.85 -7.14
C LEU A 33 12.37 25.00 -8.19
N ASP A 34 12.52 25.52 -9.42
CA ASP A 34 13.21 24.83 -10.52
C ASP A 34 14.67 24.48 -10.14
N LYS A 35 15.41 25.43 -9.56
CA LYS A 35 16.79 25.19 -9.09
C LYS A 35 16.86 24.09 -8.02
N ARG A 36 15.92 24.10 -7.06
CA ARG A 36 15.86 23.10 -5.99
C ARG A 36 15.49 21.72 -6.53
N LEU A 37 14.50 21.62 -7.45
CA LEU A 37 14.13 20.38 -8.10
C LEU A 37 15.29 19.81 -8.94
N ALA A 38 15.96 20.68 -9.72
CA ALA A 38 17.14 20.29 -10.49
C ALA A 38 18.25 19.74 -9.58
N ALA A 39 18.52 20.38 -8.44
CA ALA A 39 19.48 19.91 -7.45
C ALA A 39 19.07 18.58 -6.81
N THR A 40 17.78 18.38 -6.54
CA THR A 40 17.26 17.13 -5.98
C THR A 40 17.46 15.97 -6.96
N PHE A 41 17.07 16.13 -8.23
CA PHE A 41 17.23 15.08 -9.23
C PHE A 41 18.68 14.86 -9.67
N ALA A 42 19.53 15.89 -9.61
CA ALA A 42 20.98 15.79 -9.93
C ALA A 42 21.77 14.94 -8.93
N LYS A 43 21.21 14.56 -7.78
CA LYS A 43 21.85 13.61 -6.85
C LYS A 43 22.07 12.22 -7.46
N GLY A 44 21.55 11.99 -8.69
CA GLY A 44 21.81 10.81 -9.50
C GLY A 44 20.96 9.58 -9.16
N GLU A 45 20.05 9.70 -8.20
CA GLU A 45 19.18 8.57 -7.82
C GLU A 45 17.88 8.51 -8.64
N VAL A 46 17.50 9.60 -9.36
CA VAL A 46 16.36 9.61 -10.28
C VAL A 46 16.87 9.85 -11.70
N PRO A 47 16.87 8.83 -12.58
CA PRO A 47 17.36 8.99 -13.95
C PRO A 47 16.60 10.06 -14.75
N GLY A 48 15.29 10.12 -14.58
CA GLY A 48 14.44 11.08 -15.28
C GLY A 48 13.16 11.43 -14.54
N ALA A 49 12.79 12.72 -14.57
CA ALA A 49 11.58 13.24 -13.95
C ALA A 49 10.85 14.23 -14.87
N SER A 50 9.52 14.32 -14.74
CA SER A 50 8.69 15.33 -15.37
C SER A 50 7.76 15.96 -14.33
N VAL A 51 7.72 17.30 -14.29
CA VAL A 51 6.96 18.09 -13.31
C VAL A 51 6.05 19.06 -14.03
N THR A 52 4.80 19.16 -13.58
CA THR A 52 3.87 20.23 -13.97
C THR A 52 3.28 20.85 -12.70
N VAL A 53 3.29 22.18 -12.60
CA VAL A 53 2.78 22.93 -11.45
C VAL A 53 1.60 23.81 -11.88
N ILE A 54 0.58 23.86 -11.02
CA ILE A 54 -0.68 24.60 -11.24
C ILE A 54 -0.84 25.60 -10.09
N GLU A 55 -1.00 26.87 -10.44
CA GLU A 55 -1.38 27.96 -9.54
C GLU A 55 -2.53 28.77 -10.14
N GLY A 56 -3.49 29.20 -9.32
CA GLY A 56 -4.65 29.94 -9.78
C GLY A 56 -5.53 29.17 -10.80
N GLY A 57 -5.51 27.84 -10.73
CA GLY A 57 -6.24 27.00 -11.69
C GLY A 57 -5.63 26.94 -13.09
N GLN A 58 -4.38 27.32 -13.26
CA GLN A 58 -3.68 27.33 -14.55
C GLN A 58 -2.31 26.67 -14.42
N VAL A 59 -1.84 26.02 -15.50
CA VAL A 59 -0.47 25.51 -15.57
C VAL A 59 0.51 26.69 -15.67
N VAL A 60 1.36 26.84 -14.64
CA VAL A 60 2.39 27.88 -14.58
C VAL A 60 3.79 27.38 -14.88
N PHE A 61 4.00 26.05 -14.86
CA PHE A 61 5.31 25.46 -15.06
C PHE A 61 5.17 24.01 -15.57
N THR A 62 5.94 23.64 -16.58
CA THR A 62 6.12 22.24 -17.02
C THR A 62 7.57 22.03 -17.47
N LYS A 63 8.26 21.06 -16.87
CA LYS A 63 9.68 20.79 -17.18
C LYS A 63 10.06 19.34 -16.97
N GLY A 64 10.94 18.85 -17.84
CA GLY A 64 11.64 17.57 -17.71
C GLY A 64 13.02 17.74 -17.11
N TYR A 65 13.50 16.74 -16.37
CA TYR A 65 14.82 16.65 -15.75
C TYR A 65 15.44 15.30 -16.08
N GLY A 66 16.76 15.27 -16.27
CA GLY A 66 17.49 14.05 -16.54
C GLY A 66 17.11 13.37 -17.86
N TYR A 67 17.13 12.05 -17.87
CA TYR A 67 17.04 11.25 -19.09
C TYR A 67 15.83 10.30 -19.07
N ALA A 68 15.10 10.28 -20.18
CA ALA A 68 14.06 9.32 -20.48
C ALA A 68 14.65 7.95 -20.90
N ASP A 69 15.88 7.94 -21.36
CA ASP A 69 16.66 6.75 -21.69
C ASP A 69 18.14 7.01 -21.36
N LEU A 70 18.67 6.32 -20.37
CA LEU A 70 20.06 6.46 -19.93
C LEU A 70 21.07 6.00 -20.98
N LYS A 71 20.72 4.95 -21.76
CA LYS A 71 21.61 4.37 -22.76
C LYS A 71 21.83 5.32 -23.93
N THR A 72 20.76 5.91 -24.43
CA THR A 72 20.82 6.87 -25.56
C THR A 72 21.01 8.30 -25.10
N LYS A 73 20.96 8.57 -23.81
CA LYS A 73 20.94 9.91 -23.20
C LYS A 73 19.81 10.79 -23.73
N ARG A 74 18.67 10.18 -24.11
CA ARG A 74 17.48 10.91 -24.54
C ARG A 74 16.94 11.71 -23.35
N PRO A 75 16.88 13.05 -23.43
CA PRO A 75 16.42 13.86 -22.31
C PRO A 75 14.93 13.67 -22.03
N VAL A 76 14.51 13.91 -20.79
CA VAL A 76 13.10 14.09 -20.46
C VAL A 76 12.65 15.48 -20.92
N THR A 77 11.54 15.53 -21.62
CA THR A 77 10.86 16.76 -22.07
C THR A 77 9.40 16.75 -21.60
N PRO A 78 8.66 17.87 -21.70
CA PRO A 78 7.21 17.88 -21.43
C PRO A 78 6.40 16.86 -22.25
N GLU A 79 6.94 16.42 -23.40
CA GLU A 79 6.30 15.44 -24.29
C GLU A 79 6.71 13.99 -23.98
N THR A 80 7.58 13.77 -23.00
CA THR A 80 7.97 12.43 -22.57
C THR A 80 6.81 11.74 -21.86
N VAL A 81 6.46 10.54 -22.32
CA VAL A 81 5.41 9.72 -21.75
C VAL A 81 5.96 8.85 -20.62
N PHE A 82 5.25 8.80 -19.52
CA PHE A 82 5.51 7.93 -18.37
C PHE A 82 4.31 7.02 -18.12
N ARG A 83 4.51 5.93 -17.39
CA ARG A 83 3.42 5.13 -16.87
C ARG A 83 2.89 5.75 -15.59
N ALA A 84 1.58 6.04 -15.57
CA ALA A 84 0.94 6.70 -14.44
C ALA A 84 0.55 5.73 -13.30
N GLY A 85 0.64 4.41 -13.53
CA GLY A 85 0.29 3.41 -12.53
C GLY A 85 -1.12 3.61 -11.97
N SER A 86 -1.27 3.52 -10.66
CA SER A 86 -2.57 3.56 -9.97
C SER A 86 -3.37 4.86 -10.14
N ILE A 87 -2.81 5.92 -10.71
CA ILE A 87 -3.58 7.10 -11.14
C ILE A 87 -4.68 6.70 -12.15
N SER A 88 -4.52 5.60 -12.85
CA SER A 88 -5.55 4.96 -13.68
C SER A 88 -6.90 4.81 -12.97
N LYS A 89 -6.89 4.58 -11.65
CA LYS A 89 -8.12 4.40 -10.84
C LYS A 89 -8.97 5.66 -10.78
N SER A 90 -8.32 6.84 -10.75
CA SER A 90 -9.04 8.12 -10.78
C SER A 90 -9.82 8.28 -12.09
N PHE A 91 -9.20 7.94 -13.21
CA PHE A 91 -9.88 7.95 -14.52
C PHE A 91 -11.02 6.93 -14.58
N THR A 92 -10.80 5.71 -14.09
CA THR A 92 -11.84 4.68 -14.04
C THR A 92 -13.04 5.14 -13.20
N SER A 93 -12.79 5.77 -12.06
CA SER A 93 -13.84 6.30 -11.20
C SER A 93 -14.62 7.44 -11.88
N ILE A 94 -13.94 8.34 -12.58
CA ILE A 94 -14.61 9.38 -13.38
C ILE A 94 -15.43 8.73 -14.49
N GLY A 95 -14.94 7.69 -15.17
CA GLY A 95 -15.71 6.94 -16.16
C GLY A 95 -17.01 6.36 -15.60
N ILE A 96 -16.99 5.80 -14.40
CA ILE A 96 -18.20 5.37 -13.67
C ILE A 96 -19.10 6.58 -13.39
N MET A 97 -18.54 7.69 -12.90
CA MET A 97 -19.33 8.87 -12.55
C MET A 97 -19.99 9.55 -13.76
N LEU A 98 -19.38 9.48 -14.96
CA LEU A 98 -20.02 9.91 -16.19
C LEU A 98 -21.30 9.09 -16.48
N LEU A 99 -21.25 7.77 -16.24
CA LEU A 99 -22.44 6.90 -16.41
C LEU A 99 -23.47 7.13 -15.29
N VAL A 100 -23.06 7.54 -14.11
CA VAL A 100 -23.96 7.94 -13.02
C VAL A 100 -24.66 9.26 -13.37
N GLU A 101 -23.96 10.26 -13.87
CA GLU A 101 -24.52 11.53 -14.33
C GLU A 101 -25.56 11.31 -15.47
N GLU A 102 -25.35 10.32 -16.30
CA GLU A 102 -26.30 9.93 -17.37
C GLU A 102 -27.49 9.11 -16.85
N GLY A 103 -27.57 8.83 -15.54
CA GLY A 103 -28.61 7.99 -14.96
C GLY A 103 -28.54 6.49 -15.34
N LYS A 104 -27.44 6.04 -15.97
CA LYS A 104 -27.23 4.64 -16.38
C LYS A 104 -26.73 3.76 -15.24
N LEU A 105 -26.13 4.34 -14.23
CA LEU A 105 -25.62 3.66 -13.03
C LEU A 105 -26.03 4.42 -11.76
N SER A 106 -26.08 3.69 -10.65
CA SER A 106 -26.12 4.26 -9.30
C SER A 106 -24.97 3.67 -8.49
N LEU A 107 -24.30 4.50 -7.69
CA LEU A 107 -23.26 4.06 -6.78
C LEU A 107 -23.78 3.03 -5.76
N ASP A 108 -25.08 3.06 -5.46
CA ASP A 108 -25.74 2.15 -4.52
C ASP A 108 -26.17 0.82 -5.13
N THR A 109 -26.07 0.66 -6.45
CA THR A 109 -26.44 -0.59 -7.11
C THR A 109 -25.59 -1.75 -6.59
N LYS A 110 -26.21 -2.87 -6.27
CA LYS A 110 -25.52 -4.07 -5.81
C LYS A 110 -24.64 -4.65 -6.91
N LEU A 111 -23.46 -5.11 -6.53
CA LEU A 111 -22.52 -5.75 -7.47
C LEU A 111 -23.13 -7.01 -8.11
N ALA A 112 -23.91 -7.78 -7.34
CA ALA A 112 -24.60 -8.97 -7.85
C ALA A 112 -25.60 -8.66 -8.97
N ASP A 113 -26.24 -7.46 -8.94
CA ASP A 113 -27.18 -7.04 -9.97
C ASP A 113 -26.44 -6.54 -11.23
N LEU A 114 -25.30 -5.85 -11.06
CA LEU A 114 -24.48 -5.35 -12.16
C LEU A 114 -23.68 -6.46 -12.87
N MET A 115 -23.23 -7.44 -12.10
CA MET A 115 -22.33 -8.49 -12.53
C MET A 115 -22.82 -9.87 -12.03
N PRO A 116 -24.01 -10.36 -12.49
CA PRO A 116 -24.57 -11.63 -12.01
C PRO A 116 -23.69 -12.84 -12.33
N GLU A 117 -22.81 -12.71 -13.35
CA GLU A 117 -21.82 -13.73 -13.69
C GLU A 117 -20.60 -13.76 -12.75
N LEU A 118 -20.35 -12.69 -11.98
CA LEU A 118 -19.19 -12.59 -11.11
C LEU A 118 -19.35 -13.48 -9.88
N ARG A 119 -18.42 -14.40 -9.69
CA ARG A 119 -18.39 -15.27 -8.51
C ARG A 119 -17.65 -14.58 -7.38
N PHE A 120 -18.40 -14.20 -6.34
CA PHE A 120 -17.81 -13.70 -5.10
C PHE A 120 -18.59 -14.23 -3.88
N ALA A 121 -17.89 -14.32 -2.74
CA ALA A 121 -18.49 -14.70 -1.48
C ALA A 121 -18.56 -13.48 -0.55
N ASN A 122 -19.76 -13.18 -0.06
CA ASN A 122 -19.99 -12.17 0.96
C ASN A 122 -20.83 -12.79 2.09
N PRO A 123 -20.25 -13.14 3.25
CA PRO A 123 -21.01 -13.69 4.38
C PRO A 123 -22.09 -12.74 4.93
N TRP A 124 -22.03 -11.46 4.57
CA TRP A 124 -22.96 -10.42 5.03
C TRP A 124 -23.88 -9.90 3.92
N GLU A 125 -24.10 -10.66 2.84
CA GLU A 125 -24.84 -10.18 1.66
C GLU A 125 -26.25 -9.67 1.99
N SER A 126 -26.94 -10.29 2.95
CA SER A 126 -28.28 -9.89 3.37
C SER A 126 -28.33 -8.52 4.08
N THR A 127 -27.25 -8.13 4.77
CA THR A 127 -27.20 -6.91 5.58
C THR A 127 -26.25 -5.86 5.02
N HIS A 128 -25.16 -6.29 4.41
CA HIS A 128 -24.11 -5.45 3.83
C HIS A 128 -23.73 -5.99 2.44
N PRO A 129 -24.62 -5.85 1.43
CA PRO A 129 -24.29 -6.24 0.07
C PRO A 129 -23.12 -5.44 -0.48
N VAL A 130 -22.30 -6.06 -1.33
CA VAL A 130 -21.29 -5.32 -2.07
C VAL A 130 -21.99 -4.42 -3.08
N ARG A 131 -21.66 -3.12 -3.08
CA ARG A 131 -22.21 -2.11 -4.00
C ARG A 131 -21.13 -1.54 -4.90
N LEU A 132 -21.51 -0.88 -5.99
CA LEU A 132 -20.59 -0.24 -6.93
C LEU A 132 -19.63 0.74 -6.22
N VAL A 133 -20.13 1.55 -5.30
CA VAL A 133 -19.31 2.48 -4.51
C VAL A 133 -18.17 1.79 -3.76
N HIS A 134 -18.39 0.57 -3.26
CA HIS A 134 -17.38 -0.16 -2.51
C HIS A 134 -16.17 -0.56 -3.36
N LEU A 135 -16.35 -0.75 -4.69
CA LEU A 135 -15.25 -1.01 -5.63
C LEU A 135 -14.33 0.21 -5.75
N LEU A 136 -14.91 1.42 -5.70
CA LEU A 136 -14.22 2.68 -5.93
C LEU A 136 -13.58 3.26 -4.64
N GLU A 137 -14.20 3.03 -3.47
CA GLU A 137 -13.68 3.43 -2.15
C GLU A 137 -12.80 2.35 -1.49
N HIS A 138 -12.53 1.23 -2.16
CA HIS A 138 -11.78 0.10 -1.60
C HIS A 138 -12.36 -0.47 -0.31
N THR A 139 -13.69 -0.58 -0.24
CA THR A 139 -14.42 -1.03 0.95
C THR A 139 -15.20 -2.33 0.73
N THR A 140 -14.92 -3.07 -0.34
CA THR A 140 -15.52 -4.39 -0.62
C THR A 140 -15.11 -5.46 0.39
N GLY A 141 -13.96 -5.30 1.05
CA GLY A 141 -13.31 -6.34 1.82
C GLY A 141 -12.60 -7.40 0.96
N PHE A 142 -12.57 -7.26 -0.37
CA PHE A 142 -11.85 -8.16 -1.26
C PHE A 142 -10.35 -8.09 -1.02
N ASP A 143 -9.66 -9.19 -1.30
CA ASP A 143 -8.21 -9.24 -1.30
C ASP A 143 -7.64 -8.52 -2.54
N ASP A 144 -6.37 -8.08 -2.45
CA ASP A 144 -5.70 -7.55 -3.63
C ASP A 144 -5.36 -8.71 -4.59
N ILE A 145 -5.03 -8.36 -5.84
CA ILE A 145 -4.56 -9.33 -6.83
C ILE A 145 -3.27 -9.99 -6.35
N GLU A 146 -3.10 -11.26 -6.65
CA GLU A 146 -1.92 -12.03 -6.25
C GLU A 146 -0.67 -11.60 -7.04
N PHE A 147 0.52 -11.89 -6.50
CA PHE A 147 1.79 -11.50 -7.13
C PHE A 147 1.92 -12.01 -8.56
N ARG A 148 1.48 -13.25 -8.83
CA ARG A 148 1.48 -13.84 -10.18
C ARG A 148 0.68 -13.03 -11.20
N HIS A 149 -0.38 -12.37 -10.76
CA HIS A 149 -1.27 -11.62 -11.66
C HIS A 149 -0.65 -10.34 -12.19
N TYR A 150 0.34 -9.78 -11.47
CA TYR A 150 1.12 -8.64 -11.98
C TYR A 150 2.06 -9.00 -13.12
N LEU A 151 2.38 -10.30 -13.27
CA LEU A 151 3.29 -10.83 -14.30
C LEU A 151 2.56 -11.31 -15.54
N LEU A 152 1.23 -11.21 -15.58
CA LEU A 152 0.44 -11.63 -16.74
C LEU A 152 0.43 -10.54 -17.81
N GLU A 153 0.91 -10.89 -19.00
CA GLU A 153 0.81 -10.04 -20.19
C GLU A 153 -0.65 -9.83 -20.59
N GLY A 154 -1.03 -8.55 -20.72
CA GLY A 154 -2.44 -8.17 -20.83
C GLY A 154 -2.87 -7.49 -22.12
N LYS A 155 -1.96 -7.28 -23.11
CA LYS A 155 -2.25 -6.44 -24.29
C LYS A 155 -3.54 -6.86 -25.01
N ASP A 156 -3.67 -8.13 -25.35
CA ASP A 156 -4.79 -8.66 -26.12
C ASP A 156 -5.81 -9.43 -25.28
N VAL A 157 -5.71 -9.35 -23.94
CA VAL A 157 -6.61 -10.06 -23.03
C VAL A 157 -7.84 -9.19 -22.76
N PRO A 158 -9.08 -9.68 -23.04
CA PRO A 158 -10.30 -8.98 -22.70
C PRO A 158 -10.40 -8.73 -21.18
N LEU A 159 -10.97 -7.60 -20.79
CA LEU A 159 -11.12 -7.24 -19.38
C LEU A 159 -11.98 -8.24 -18.60
N ALA A 160 -12.99 -8.84 -19.25
CA ALA A 160 -13.77 -9.94 -18.68
C ALA A 160 -12.88 -11.10 -18.21
N LYS A 161 -11.85 -11.47 -19.00
CA LYS A 161 -10.90 -12.53 -18.64
C LYS A 161 -10.02 -12.12 -17.46
N ALA A 162 -9.64 -10.84 -17.36
CA ALA A 162 -8.91 -10.32 -16.20
C ALA A 162 -9.74 -10.45 -14.92
N VAL A 163 -11.02 -10.11 -14.98
CA VAL A 163 -11.95 -10.26 -13.85
C VAL A 163 -12.04 -11.72 -13.40
N ASP A 164 -12.15 -12.67 -14.34
CA ASP A 164 -12.20 -14.11 -14.02
C ASP A 164 -10.89 -14.59 -13.37
N LEU A 165 -9.74 -14.16 -13.89
CA LEU A 165 -8.42 -14.60 -13.41
C LEU A 165 -8.09 -14.11 -12.00
N TYR A 166 -8.60 -12.95 -11.61
CA TYR A 166 -8.36 -12.38 -10.28
C TYR A 166 -9.27 -12.95 -9.18
N GLY A 167 -10.29 -13.71 -9.55
CA GLY A 167 -11.12 -14.44 -8.61
C GLY A 167 -10.44 -15.69 -8.03
N PRO A 168 -11.05 -16.34 -7.04
CA PRO A 168 -12.34 -16.00 -6.47
C PRO A 168 -12.28 -14.82 -5.49
N TYR A 169 -13.29 -13.96 -5.50
CA TYR A 169 -13.39 -12.82 -4.61
C TYR A 169 -14.10 -13.20 -3.32
N LYS A 170 -13.64 -12.64 -2.19
CA LYS A 170 -14.29 -12.86 -0.88
C LYS A 170 -14.20 -11.60 -0.04
N SER A 171 -15.33 -11.15 0.50
CA SER A 171 -15.34 -10.12 1.52
C SER A 171 -14.83 -10.69 2.84
N ARG A 172 -13.75 -10.11 3.37
CA ARG A 172 -13.09 -10.53 4.62
C ARG A 172 -13.69 -9.87 5.85
N TRP A 173 -14.43 -8.78 5.66
CA TRP A 173 -15.23 -8.05 6.63
C TRP A 173 -16.46 -7.47 5.93
N ARG A 174 -17.37 -6.89 6.71
CA ARG A 174 -18.60 -6.27 6.21
C ARG A 174 -18.27 -5.21 5.17
N PRO A 175 -18.75 -5.33 3.91
CA PRO A 175 -18.57 -4.30 2.90
C PRO A 175 -19.04 -2.93 3.38
N GLY A 176 -18.29 -1.90 3.02
CA GLY A 176 -18.60 -0.54 3.39
C GLY A 176 -18.21 -0.14 4.83
N THR A 177 -17.46 -0.96 5.58
CA THR A 177 -17.08 -0.60 6.96
C THR A 177 -15.64 -0.12 7.11
N MET A 178 -14.72 -0.76 6.39
CA MET A 178 -13.28 -0.53 6.50
C MET A 178 -12.64 -0.45 5.13
N THR A 179 -11.60 0.36 4.98
CA THR A 179 -10.83 0.49 3.75
C THR A 179 -9.69 -0.54 3.71
N SER A 180 -9.56 -1.24 2.60
CA SER A 180 -8.37 -2.01 2.23
C SER A 180 -8.14 -1.89 0.73
N TYR A 181 -7.07 -1.21 0.37
CA TYR A 181 -6.75 -0.97 -1.04
C TYR A 181 -6.60 -2.28 -1.82
N CYS A 182 -7.29 -2.40 -2.96
CA CYS A 182 -7.17 -3.55 -3.85
C CYS A 182 -7.25 -3.14 -5.32
N ASN A 183 -6.50 -3.82 -6.18
CA ASN A 183 -6.51 -3.56 -7.62
C ASN A 183 -7.69 -4.25 -8.34
N SER A 184 -8.30 -5.27 -7.72
CA SER A 184 -9.44 -5.99 -8.28
C SER A 184 -10.70 -5.12 -8.41
N GLY A 185 -10.95 -4.22 -7.44
CA GLY A 185 -12.13 -3.35 -7.46
C GLY A 185 -12.25 -2.49 -8.73
N PRO A 186 -11.25 -1.67 -9.07
CA PRO A 186 -11.27 -0.88 -10.30
C PRO A 186 -11.28 -1.71 -11.59
N VAL A 187 -10.74 -2.93 -11.59
CA VAL A 187 -10.85 -3.84 -12.75
C VAL A 187 -12.30 -4.26 -12.97
N ILE A 188 -13.01 -4.62 -11.90
CA ILE A 188 -14.44 -4.93 -11.95
C ILE A 188 -15.23 -3.68 -12.37
N ALA A 189 -14.91 -2.50 -11.84
CA ALA A 189 -15.55 -1.23 -12.25
C ALA A 189 -15.33 -0.93 -13.74
N GLY A 190 -14.13 -1.16 -14.27
CA GLY A 190 -13.86 -1.06 -15.71
C GLY A 190 -14.71 -2.03 -16.55
N ARG A 191 -14.90 -3.27 -16.05
CA ARG A 191 -15.80 -4.23 -16.73
C ARG A 191 -17.26 -3.79 -16.67
N ILE A 192 -17.71 -3.14 -15.60
CA ILE A 192 -19.05 -2.55 -15.50
C ILE A 192 -19.20 -1.42 -16.54
N ILE A 193 -18.17 -0.58 -16.74
CA ILE A 193 -18.18 0.42 -17.82
C ILE A 193 -18.42 -0.26 -19.17
N GLU A 194 -17.70 -1.33 -19.50
CA GLU A 194 -17.90 -2.06 -20.78
C GLU A 194 -19.33 -2.59 -20.92
N LYS A 195 -19.87 -3.21 -19.87
CA LYS A 195 -21.23 -3.79 -19.89
C LYS A 195 -22.31 -2.72 -20.10
N VAL A 196 -22.18 -1.58 -19.45
CA VAL A 196 -23.21 -0.52 -19.46
C VAL A 196 -23.10 0.35 -20.72
N SER A 197 -21.88 0.61 -21.19
CA SER A 197 -21.65 1.45 -22.37
C SER A 197 -21.73 0.68 -23.70
N GLY A 198 -21.50 -0.63 -23.68
CA GLY A 198 -21.34 -1.45 -24.88
C GLY A 198 -20.01 -1.22 -25.62
N GLN A 199 -19.07 -0.45 -25.05
CA GLN A 199 -17.76 -0.13 -25.61
C GLN A 199 -16.66 -0.84 -24.83
N ALA A 200 -15.54 -1.15 -25.47
CA ALA A 200 -14.35 -1.57 -24.74
C ALA A 200 -13.89 -0.45 -23.79
N PHE A 201 -13.33 -0.81 -22.64
CA PHE A 201 -12.92 0.16 -21.60
C PHE A 201 -12.05 1.28 -22.16
N ALA A 202 -11.01 0.94 -22.93
CA ALA A 202 -10.09 1.92 -23.50
C ALA A 202 -10.80 2.87 -24.50
N GLU A 203 -11.71 2.36 -25.32
CA GLU A 203 -12.49 3.12 -26.29
C GLU A 203 -13.46 4.08 -25.57
N PHE A 204 -14.16 3.59 -24.54
CA PHE A 204 -15.02 4.45 -23.72
C PHE A 204 -14.23 5.58 -23.09
N MET A 205 -13.10 5.29 -22.46
CA MET A 205 -12.27 6.31 -21.81
C MET A 205 -11.70 7.31 -22.84
N ALA A 206 -11.28 6.84 -24.01
CA ALA A 206 -10.78 7.70 -25.08
C ALA A 206 -11.88 8.63 -25.62
N SER A 207 -13.07 8.10 -25.93
CA SER A 207 -14.15 8.88 -26.54
C SER A 207 -14.88 9.81 -25.56
N ARG A 208 -14.99 9.39 -24.29
CA ARG A 208 -15.82 10.09 -23.31
C ARG A 208 -15.05 11.04 -22.37
N LEU A 209 -13.76 10.81 -22.19
CA LEU A 209 -12.96 11.59 -21.24
C LEU A 209 -11.66 12.10 -21.86
N MET A 210 -10.76 11.23 -22.31
CA MET A 210 -9.41 11.63 -22.73
C MET A 210 -9.41 12.49 -24.01
N GLY A 211 -10.16 12.09 -25.04
CA GLY A 211 -10.30 12.87 -26.27
C GLY A 211 -10.93 14.24 -26.03
N PRO A 212 -12.10 14.31 -25.38
CA PRO A 212 -12.69 15.58 -24.99
C PRO A 212 -11.80 16.50 -24.15
N LEU A 213 -10.93 15.94 -23.28
CA LEU A 213 -9.91 16.68 -22.53
C LEU A 213 -8.65 16.97 -23.36
N ALA A 214 -8.61 16.60 -24.65
CA ALA A 214 -7.46 16.73 -25.52
C ALA A 214 -6.17 16.12 -24.94
N MET A 215 -6.28 14.95 -24.26
CA MET A 215 -5.14 14.21 -23.70
C MET A 215 -4.52 13.31 -24.76
N GLU A 216 -3.80 13.90 -25.71
CA GLU A 216 -3.30 13.22 -26.91
C GLU A 216 -2.24 12.15 -26.64
N SER A 217 -1.61 12.19 -25.47
CA SER A 217 -0.59 11.22 -25.02
C SER A 217 -1.15 10.10 -24.13
N ALA A 218 -2.46 10.08 -23.84
CA ALA A 218 -3.07 9.18 -22.88
C ALA A 218 -3.55 7.87 -23.53
N TYR A 219 -2.87 6.75 -23.21
CA TYR A 219 -3.18 5.42 -23.74
C TYR A 219 -3.13 4.36 -22.64
N TRP A 220 -4.01 3.36 -22.76
CA TRP A 220 -4.08 2.24 -21.81
C TRP A 220 -3.14 1.08 -22.14
N THR A 221 -2.53 1.11 -23.32
CA THR A 221 -1.56 0.15 -23.84
C THR A 221 -0.40 0.90 -24.49
N ARG A 222 0.70 0.20 -24.78
CA ARG A 222 1.82 0.79 -25.50
C ARG A 222 1.47 0.86 -26.99
N GLU A 223 0.96 1.99 -27.41
CA GLU A 223 0.59 2.24 -28.78
C GLU A 223 1.75 2.85 -29.60
N PRO A 224 1.78 2.66 -30.94
CA PRO A 224 2.82 3.24 -31.81
C PRO A 224 2.97 4.75 -31.62
N GLN A 225 1.88 5.48 -31.40
CA GLN A 225 1.84 6.95 -31.25
C GLN A 225 2.66 7.46 -30.06
N ILE A 226 2.89 6.63 -29.05
CA ILE A 226 3.64 7.01 -27.86
C ILE A 226 4.96 6.25 -27.71
N SER A 227 5.21 5.21 -28.51
CA SER A 227 6.35 4.30 -28.32
C SER A 227 7.69 5.00 -28.30
N ASP A 228 7.92 5.98 -29.20
CA ASP A 228 9.17 6.73 -29.29
C ASP A 228 9.33 7.77 -28.17
N ARG A 229 8.21 8.21 -27.58
CA ARG A 229 8.18 9.18 -26.48
C ARG A 229 8.17 8.52 -25.12
N LEU A 230 7.90 7.21 -25.03
CA LEU A 230 7.83 6.49 -23.76
C LEU A 230 9.21 6.46 -23.10
N SER A 231 9.27 6.85 -21.84
CA SER A 231 10.49 6.72 -21.03
C SER A 231 10.80 5.24 -20.77
N LYS A 232 12.08 4.92 -20.67
CA LYS A 232 12.53 3.69 -20.01
C LYS A 232 12.36 3.85 -18.51
N SER A 233 12.19 2.75 -17.80
CA SER A 233 12.23 2.72 -16.34
C SER A 233 13.32 1.80 -15.83
N TYR A 234 13.69 1.99 -14.56
CA TYR A 234 14.87 1.35 -13.98
C TYR A 234 14.51 0.68 -12.64
N ARG A 235 15.26 -0.37 -12.29
CA ARG A 235 15.13 -1.11 -11.03
C ARG A 235 15.99 -0.54 -9.91
N ASP A 236 17.09 0.09 -10.30
CA ASP A 236 18.16 0.55 -9.41
C ASP A 236 18.83 1.80 -9.95
N THR A 237 19.70 2.38 -9.13
CA THR A 237 20.50 3.57 -9.46
C THR A 237 21.67 3.26 -10.39
N GLU A 238 22.01 1.99 -10.60
CA GLU A 238 23.03 1.55 -11.56
C GLU A 238 22.50 1.57 -13.00
N GLY A 239 21.19 1.81 -13.18
CA GLY A 239 20.56 1.94 -14.50
C GLY A 239 20.12 0.62 -15.12
N THR A 240 19.87 -0.42 -14.30
CA THR A 240 19.29 -1.67 -14.77
C THR A 240 17.87 -1.42 -15.29
N GLU A 241 17.68 -1.58 -16.61
CA GLU A 241 16.39 -1.32 -17.25
C GLU A 241 15.31 -2.31 -16.78
N GLN A 242 14.15 -1.79 -16.41
CA GLN A 242 12.95 -2.58 -16.17
C GLN A 242 12.24 -2.85 -17.51
N VAL A 243 12.03 -4.11 -17.83
CA VAL A 243 11.29 -4.47 -19.05
C VAL A 243 9.84 -3.99 -18.94
N PHE A 244 9.36 -3.34 -19.99
CA PHE A 244 7.97 -2.93 -20.06
C PHE A 244 7.08 -4.15 -20.23
N SER A 245 6.06 -4.29 -19.38
CA SER A 245 5.01 -5.30 -19.51
C SER A 245 3.63 -4.64 -19.61
N GLU A 246 2.77 -5.18 -20.46
CA GLU A 246 1.37 -4.77 -20.55
C GLU A 246 0.59 -5.45 -19.42
N ILE A 247 0.20 -4.67 -18.40
CA ILE A 247 -0.51 -5.24 -17.26
C ILE A 247 -1.96 -5.55 -17.58
N LEU A 248 -2.42 -6.70 -17.10
CA LEU A 248 -3.79 -7.17 -17.29
C LEU A 248 -4.83 -6.28 -16.58
N ALA A 249 -4.46 -5.69 -15.43
CA ALA A 249 -5.30 -4.81 -14.62
C ALA A 249 -5.40 -3.38 -15.19
N ARG A 250 -5.73 -3.23 -16.46
CA ARG A 250 -5.74 -1.92 -17.14
C ARG A 250 -6.46 -0.80 -16.37
N PRO A 251 -7.71 -0.96 -15.92
CA PRO A 251 -8.41 0.10 -15.17
C PRO A 251 -7.74 0.50 -13.86
N SER A 252 -6.85 -0.35 -13.34
CA SER A 252 -6.17 -0.12 -12.06
C SER A 252 -4.79 0.49 -12.19
N GLY A 253 -4.10 0.40 -13.37
CA GLY A 253 -2.69 0.77 -13.37
C GLY A 253 -1.96 0.92 -14.70
N SER A 254 -2.60 0.84 -15.87
CA SER A 254 -1.84 0.79 -17.13
C SER A 254 -1.76 2.11 -17.93
N LEU A 255 -2.33 3.20 -17.44
CA LEU A 255 -2.33 4.47 -18.15
C LEU A 255 -0.90 4.96 -18.42
N ASN A 256 -0.61 5.22 -19.71
CA ASN A 256 0.60 5.90 -20.19
C ASN A 256 0.22 7.33 -20.55
N VAL A 257 0.97 8.34 -20.10
CA VAL A 257 0.60 9.74 -20.27
C VAL A 257 1.80 10.67 -20.01
N THR A 258 1.80 11.87 -20.59
CA THR A 258 2.74 12.94 -20.21
C THR A 258 2.27 13.66 -18.94
N SER A 259 3.17 14.30 -18.19
CA SER A 259 2.79 15.13 -17.04
C SER A 259 1.90 16.30 -17.43
N LYS A 260 2.09 16.85 -18.64
CA LYS A 260 1.28 17.93 -19.23
C LYS A 260 -0.16 17.50 -19.45
N ASP A 261 -0.39 16.35 -20.07
CA ASP A 261 -1.75 15.85 -20.29
C ASP A 261 -2.40 15.37 -18.99
N LEU A 262 -1.62 14.72 -18.11
CA LEU A 262 -2.13 14.31 -16.81
C LEU A 262 -2.60 15.52 -15.97
N ALA A 263 -1.98 16.70 -16.13
CA ALA A 263 -2.37 17.92 -15.44
C ALA A 263 -3.82 18.38 -15.75
N LYS A 264 -4.40 17.91 -16.86
CA LYS A 264 -5.80 18.17 -17.22
C LYS A 264 -6.78 17.54 -16.20
N LEU A 265 -6.39 16.45 -15.54
CA LEU A 265 -7.19 15.85 -14.48
C LEU A 265 -7.30 16.76 -13.24
N PRO A 266 -6.20 17.19 -12.58
CA PRO A 266 -6.32 18.16 -11.49
C PRO A 266 -6.95 19.49 -11.92
N LEU A 267 -6.73 19.98 -13.15
CA LEU A 267 -7.42 21.18 -13.65
C LEU A 267 -8.94 21.00 -13.75
N LEU A 268 -9.41 19.84 -14.26
CA LEU A 268 -10.83 19.48 -14.31
C LEU A 268 -11.44 19.45 -12.89
N MET A 269 -10.73 18.87 -11.94
CA MET A 269 -11.19 18.80 -10.54
C MET A 269 -11.17 20.18 -9.86
N LEU A 270 -10.18 21.03 -10.13
CA LEU A 270 -10.13 22.42 -9.68
C LEU A 270 -11.29 23.23 -10.27
N GLY A 271 -11.64 23.02 -11.52
CA GLY A 271 -12.80 23.58 -12.21
C GLY A 271 -14.13 22.95 -11.82
N ARG A 272 -14.14 22.07 -10.79
CA ARG A 272 -15.36 21.39 -10.28
C ARG A 272 -16.15 20.69 -11.39
N GLY A 273 -15.44 19.98 -12.28
CA GLY A 273 -16.02 19.26 -13.41
C GLY A 273 -16.08 20.05 -14.70
N THR A 274 -15.57 21.27 -14.73
CA THR A 274 -15.50 22.11 -15.93
C THR A 274 -14.04 22.39 -16.30
N LEU A 275 -13.68 22.25 -17.55
CA LEU A 275 -12.37 22.62 -18.08
C LEU A 275 -12.56 23.27 -19.48
N ASP A 276 -11.86 24.38 -19.73
CA ASP A 276 -11.89 25.15 -20.98
C ASP A 276 -13.33 25.48 -21.45
N GLY A 277 -14.21 25.84 -20.51
CA GLY A 277 -15.60 26.19 -20.77
C GLY A 277 -16.53 24.99 -21.03
N ARG A 278 -16.02 23.77 -21.02
CA ARG A 278 -16.80 22.55 -21.21
C ARG A 278 -17.05 21.87 -19.86
N ALA A 279 -18.32 21.60 -19.55
CA ALA A 279 -18.72 20.79 -18.42
C ALA A 279 -18.65 19.28 -18.77
N TYR A 280 -18.02 18.50 -17.90
CA TYR A 280 -17.93 17.04 -17.99
C TYR A 280 -18.82 16.35 -16.96
N PHE A 281 -18.91 16.93 -15.78
CA PHE A 281 -19.77 16.48 -14.69
C PHE A 281 -20.06 17.65 -13.74
N THR A 282 -21.02 17.47 -12.86
CA THR A 282 -21.46 18.50 -11.92
C THR A 282 -20.46 18.76 -10.79
N PRO A 283 -20.48 19.93 -10.13
CA PRO A 283 -19.70 20.19 -8.91
C PRO A 283 -19.99 19.17 -7.79
N ALA A 284 -21.23 18.68 -7.69
CA ALA A 284 -21.60 17.65 -6.71
C ALA A 284 -20.87 16.32 -6.96
N THR A 285 -20.69 15.95 -8.24
CA THR A 285 -19.88 14.78 -8.62
C THR A 285 -18.41 14.97 -8.27
N ALA A 286 -17.83 16.16 -8.48
CA ALA A 286 -16.47 16.45 -8.06
C ALA A 286 -16.30 16.29 -6.54
N GLU A 287 -17.23 16.85 -5.75
CA GLU A 287 -17.26 16.66 -4.29
C GLU A 287 -17.38 15.19 -3.89
N ARG A 288 -18.24 14.43 -4.57
CA ARG A 288 -18.42 13.01 -4.27
C ARG A 288 -17.17 12.19 -4.55
N ILE A 289 -16.44 12.52 -5.62
CA ILE A 289 -15.16 11.87 -5.94
C ILE A 289 -14.14 12.09 -4.80
N GLU A 290 -14.11 13.26 -4.22
CA GLU A 290 -13.15 13.66 -3.18
C GLU A 290 -13.47 13.06 -1.80
N ARG A 291 -14.72 12.71 -1.52
CA ARG A 291 -15.20 12.38 -0.18
C ARG A 291 -15.49 10.88 -0.01
N PRO A 292 -14.89 10.20 1.00
CA PRO A 292 -15.33 8.88 1.41
C PRO A 292 -16.68 8.95 2.09
N GLU A 293 -17.57 7.97 1.87
CA GLU A 293 -18.88 7.93 2.50
C GLU A 293 -19.22 6.58 3.16
N THR A 294 -18.59 5.49 2.70
CA THR A 294 -19.05 4.15 3.08
C THR A 294 -18.44 3.62 4.37
N THR A 295 -17.28 4.12 4.80
CA THR A 295 -16.58 3.58 5.98
C THR A 295 -17.24 3.95 7.30
N ASP A 296 -16.99 3.17 8.36
CA ASP A 296 -17.40 3.51 9.73
C ASP A 296 -16.79 4.86 10.16
N ALA A 297 -15.56 5.14 9.73
CA ALA A 297 -14.90 6.42 9.94
C ALA A 297 -15.68 7.59 9.29
N ALA A 298 -16.11 7.42 8.04
CA ALA A 298 -16.89 8.45 7.32
C ALA A 298 -18.25 8.67 7.97
N ARG A 299 -18.95 7.59 8.36
CA ARG A 299 -20.22 7.66 9.10
C ARG A 299 -20.06 8.32 10.47
N ALA A 300 -18.92 8.14 11.12
CA ALA A 300 -18.58 8.80 12.39
C ALA A 300 -18.08 10.26 12.22
N GLY A 301 -18.09 10.80 10.98
CA GLY A 301 -17.78 12.20 10.71
C GLY A 301 -16.39 12.51 10.18
N LEU A 302 -15.51 11.51 10.01
CA LEU A 302 -14.22 11.72 9.34
C LEU A 302 -14.44 11.79 7.82
N LYS A 303 -14.51 13.01 7.28
CA LYS A 303 -14.76 13.28 5.85
C LYS A 303 -13.53 13.08 4.96
N TYR A 304 -12.43 12.57 5.51
CA TYR A 304 -11.14 12.49 4.86
C TYR A 304 -10.62 11.05 4.86
N GLY A 305 -10.23 10.56 3.71
CA GLY A 305 -9.78 9.18 3.51
C GLY A 305 -9.59 8.87 2.03
N TYR A 306 -10.11 7.74 1.58
CA TYR A 306 -10.12 7.33 0.19
C TYR A 306 -11.55 7.48 -0.38
N GLY A 307 -11.73 8.44 -1.27
CA GLY A 307 -12.98 8.67 -2.00
C GLY A 307 -13.09 7.77 -3.23
N LEU A 308 -13.73 8.25 -4.31
CA LEU A 308 -13.87 7.46 -5.54
C LEU A 308 -12.58 7.56 -6.38
N GLY A 309 -11.65 6.63 -6.17
CA GLY A 309 -10.36 6.64 -6.86
C GLY A 309 -9.52 7.90 -6.58
N ASN A 310 -9.71 8.50 -5.43
CA ASN A 310 -9.10 9.76 -5.03
C ASN A 310 -8.73 9.71 -3.55
N VAL A 311 -7.52 10.12 -3.22
CA VAL A 311 -6.95 10.09 -1.86
C VAL A 311 -6.85 11.50 -1.33
N ILE A 312 -7.05 11.66 -0.04
CA ILE A 312 -6.72 12.89 0.65
C ILE A 312 -5.25 12.89 1.07
N TYR A 313 -4.58 13.97 0.72
CA TYR A 313 -3.25 14.32 1.20
C TYR A 313 -3.33 15.61 2.01
N THR A 314 -2.75 15.61 3.18
CA THR A 314 -2.75 16.80 4.02
C THR A 314 -1.43 17.55 3.87
N GLY A 315 -1.50 18.79 3.39
CA GLY A 315 -0.41 19.74 3.46
C GLY A 315 -0.29 20.36 4.85
N LYS A 316 0.59 21.33 5.00
CA LYS A 316 0.73 22.12 6.23
C LYS A 316 -0.43 23.13 6.36
N LYS A 317 -0.83 23.74 5.22
CA LYS A 317 -1.79 24.84 5.17
C LYS A 317 -3.00 24.57 4.28
N ALA A 318 -2.98 23.53 3.45
CA ALA A 318 -4.07 23.15 2.56
C ALA A 318 -4.35 21.64 2.60
N ILE A 319 -5.58 21.30 2.20
CA ILE A 319 -5.99 19.93 1.95
C ILE A 319 -5.83 19.67 0.47
N PHE A 320 -5.07 18.65 0.14
CA PHE A 320 -4.87 18.19 -1.22
C PHE A 320 -5.62 16.87 -1.46
N TYR A 321 -6.11 16.72 -2.66
CA TYR A 321 -6.75 15.53 -3.19
C TYR A 321 -5.93 15.02 -4.36
N GLY A 322 -5.95 13.73 -4.66
CA GLY A 322 -5.21 13.19 -5.78
C GLY A 322 -4.99 11.70 -5.70
N HIS A 323 -3.95 11.22 -6.35
CA HIS A 323 -3.57 9.81 -6.29
C HIS A 323 -2.08 9.63 -6.59
N ASP A 324 -1.48 8.60 -5.98
CA ASP A 324 -0.14 8.11 -6.32
C ASP A 324 -0.25 6.96 -7.33
N GLY A 325 0.82 6.75 -8.08
CA GLY A 325 0.95 5.60 -8.97
C GLY A 325 2.34 4.99 -8.91
N ALA A 326 2.39 3.67 -9.00
CA ALA A 326 3.64 2.94 -9.16
C ALA A 326 3.41 1.74 -10.07
N VAL A 327 4.29 1.52 -11.03
CA VAL A 327 4.29 0.36 -11.94
C VAL A 327 5.67 0.23 -12.60
N ASP A 328 6.27 -0.96 -12.53
CA ASP A 328 7.50 -1.31 -13.24
C ASP A 328 8.59 -0.22 -13.16
N GLY A 329 8.96 0.22 -11.95
CA GLY A 329 9.96 1.26 -11.72
C GLY A 329 9.45 2.70 -11.81
N PHE A 330 8.41 2.98 -12.59
CA PHE A 330 7.78 4.29 -12.62
C PHE A 330 7.06 4.61 -11.31
N VAL A 331 7.19 5.86 -10.86
CA VAL A 331 6.38 6.41 -9.77
C VAL A 331 5.82 7.75 -10.21
N SER A 332 4.56 7.98 -9.90
CA SER A 332 3.82 9.17 -10.28
C SER A 332 2.94 9.68 -9.15
N LYS A 333 2.63 10.95 -9.18
CA LYS A 333 1.72 11.62 -8.25
C LYS A 333 1.05 12.79 -8.93
N TYR A 334 -0.25 12.96 -8.69
CA TYR A 334 -0.91 14.24 -8.86
C TYR A 334 -1.61 14.62 -7.57
N GLU A 335 -1.56 15.91 -7.24
CA GLU A 335 -2.32 16.46 -6.12
C GLU A 335 -2.91 17.81 -6.52
N TYR A 336 -4.09 18.14 -5.97
CA TYR A 336 -4.75 19.44 -6.17
C TYR A 336 -5.50 19.87 -4.93
N ALA A 337 -5.65 21.20 -4.74
CA ALA A 337 -6.35 21.82 -3.63
C ALA A 337 -7.44 22.75 -4.16
N PRO A 338 -8.72 22.30 -4.25
CA PRO A 338 -9.81 23.04 -4.92
C PRO A 338 -10.05 24.43 -4.32
N GLY A 339 -9.96 24.55 -2.99
CA GLY A 339 -10.18 25.83 -2.30
C GLY A 339 -9.13 26.91 -2.59
N HIS A 340 -8.03 26.56 -3.27
CA HIS A 340 -6.89 27.44 -3.49
C HIS A 340 -6.45 27.53 -4.95
N GLY A 341 -7.02 26.75 -5.85
CA GLY A 341 -6.60 26.67 -7.25
C GLY A 341 -5.18 26.13 -7.45
N LEU A 342 -4.69 25.31 -6.52
CA LEU A 342 -3.31 24.78 -6.52
C LEU A 342 -3.29 23.33 -6.94
N GLY A 343 -2.21 22.92 -7.62
CA GLY A 343 -2.01 21.51 -7.95
C GLY A 343 -0.65 21.22 -8.56
N PHE A 344 -0.34 19.96 -8.70
CA PHE A 344 0.87 19.51 -9.40
C PHE A 344 0.76 18.09 -9.92
N VAL A 345 1.61 17.77 -10.88
CA VAL A 345 1.91 16.43 -11.36
C VAL A 345 3.42 16.22 -11.26
N LEU A 346 3.82 15.07 -10.75
CA LEU A 346 5.21 14.62 -10.69
C LEU A 346 5.28 13.18 -11.16
N MET A 347 6.16 12.90 -12.13
CA MET A 347 6.36 11.56 -12.68
C MET A 347 7.86 11.28 -12.78
N VAL A 348 8.30 10.11 -12.36
CA VAL A 348 9.71 9.67 -12.40
C VAL A 348 9.80 8.24 -12.97
N ASN A 349 10.98 7.91 -13.52
CA ASN A 349 11.24 6.60 -14.10
C ASN A 349 12.06 5.65 -13.18
N LEU A 350 12.30 6.08 -11.96
CA LEU A 350 12.78 5.26 -10.83
C LEU A 350 12.26 5.86 -9.52
N GLY A 351 11.60 5.04 -8.72
CA GLY A 351 11.06 5.45 -7.41
C GLY A 351 12.15 5.44 -6.34
N THR A 352 12.53 6.64 -5.88
CA THR A 352 13.54 6.85 -4.84
C THR A 352 13.03 7.83 -3.77
N ALA A 353 13.86 8.09 -2.76
CA ALA A 353 13.55 9.09 -1.72
C ALA A 353 13.42 10.52 -2.31
N GLU A 354 14.13 10.83 -3.39
CA GLU A 354 14.09 12.11 -4.10
C GLU A 354 12.71 12.42 -4.68
N PHE A 355 11.94 11.40 -5.07
CA PHE A 355 10.54 11.59 -5.49
C PHE A 355 9.71 12.23 -4.38
N GLN A 356 9.82 11.72 -3.14
CA GLN A 356 9.07 12.28 -2.01
C GLN A 356 9.61 13.65 -1.58
N ALA A 357 10.93 13.86 -1.68
CA ALA A 357 11.56 15.15 -1.42
C ALA A 357 11.05 16.20 -2.42
N ALA A 358 11.04 15.88 -3.71
CA ALA A 358 10.54 16.77 -4.77
C ALA A 358 9.04 17.07 -4.60
N ALA A 359 8.20 16.06 -4.31
CA ALA A 359 6.79 16.27 -4.04
C ALA A 359 6.55 17.18 -2.83
N SER A 360 7.35 17.03 -1.77
CA SER A 360 7.29 17.88 -0.58
C SER A 360 7.73 19.31 -0.88
N GLU A 361 8.79 19.49 -1.68
CA GLU A 361 9.27 20.80 -2.10
C GLU A 361 8.24 21.55 -2.94
N ILE A 362 7.61 20.87 -3.91
CA ILE A 362 6.52 21.44 -4.72
C ILE A 362 5.35 21.85 -3.83
N LYS A 363 4.94 20.99 -2.89
CA LYS A 363 3.83 21.29 -1.99
C LYS A 363 4.14 22.46 -1.06
N ASN A 364 5.34 22.52 -0.46
CA ASN A 364 5.79 23.66 0.36
C ASN A 364 5.77 24.98 -0.45
N TYR A 365 6.22 24.94 -1.72
CA TYR A 365 6.15 26.08 -2.62
C TYR A 365 4.71 26.52 -2.87
N LEU A 366 3.81 25.59 -3.19
CA LEU A 366 2.39 25.89 -3.44
C LEU A 366 1.72 26.51 -2.21
N GLU A 367 2.06 26.04 -1.02
CA GLU A 367 1.50 26.53 0.24
C GLU A 367 2.19 27.82 0.79
N ARG A 368 3.24 28.35 0.13
CA ARG A 368 4.10 29.42 0.69
C ARG A 368 3.32 30.65 1.16
N ASN A 369 2.34 31.07 0.38
CA ASN A 369 1.54 32.28 0.63
C ASN A 369 0.19 32.01 1.35
N LEU A 370 -0.12 30.74 1.66
CA LEU A 370 -1.35 30.45 2.37
C LEU A 370 -1.25 30.77 3.86
N PRO A 371 -2.33 31.19 4.50
CA PRO A 371 -2.36 31.37 5.95
C PRO A 371 -2.22 30.03 6.67
N ALA A 372 -1.72 30.05 7.90
CA ALA A 372 -1.70 28.87 8.74
C ALA A 372 -3.14 28.43 9.07
N VAL A 373 -3.38 27.11 9.02
CA VAL A 373 -4.68 26.54 9.39
C VAL A 373 -4.72 26.35 10.91
N ASN A 374 -5.37 27.27 11.59
CA ASN A 374 -5.68 27.16 13.01
C ASN A 374 -7.03 26.44 13.19
N ALA A 375 -7.01 25.12 13.39
CA ALA A 375 -8.22 24.43 13.81
C ALA A 375 -8.43 24.67 15.31
N ALA A 376 -9.65 25.06 15.71
CA ALA A 376 -10.03 25.19 17.10
C ALA A 376 -9.92 23.81 17.78
N ALA A 377 -8.92 23.63 18.63
CA ALA A 377 -8.76 22.44 19.43
C ALA A 377 -9.94 22.31 20.41
N GLN A 378 -10.56 21.15 20.46
CA GLN A 378 -11.55 20.80 21.46
C GLN A 378 -10.84 20.21 22.69
N PRO A 379 -11.38 20.41 23.90
CA PRO A 379 -10.85 19.73 25.07
C PRO A 379 -10.85 18.21 24.87
N LEU A 380 -9.79 17.55 25.35
CA LEU A 380 -9.73 16.09 25.34
C LEU A 380 -10.70 15.53 26.39
N PRO A 381 -11.66 14.68 26.01
CA PRO A 381 -12.53 14.01 26.98
C PRO A 381 -11.73 12.96 27.75
N VAL A 382 -11.34 13.27 29.00
CA VAL A 382 -10.41 12.45 29.80
C VAL A 382 -10.85 10.99 29.93
N ALA A 383 -12.16 10.72 30.02
CA ALA A 383 -12.69 9.35 30.12
C ALA A 383 -12.51 8.57 28.81
N GLU A 384 -12.75 9.20 27.65
CA GLU A 384 -12.65 8.56 26.34
C GLU A 384 -11.19 8.36 25.94
N VAL A 385 -10.31 9.30 26.27
CA VAL A 385 -8.87 9.22 25.96
C VAL A 385 -8.23 8.00 26.62
N LYS A 386 -8.65 7.63 27.84
CA LYS A 386 -8.20 6.38 28.48
C LYS A 386 -8.61 5.14 27.68
N GLN A 387 -9.77 5.19 26.99
CA GLN A 387 -10.19 4.08 26.15
C GLN A 387 -9.37 4.00 24.86
N TRP A 388 -8.87 5.14 24.36
CA TRP A 388 -8.07 5.20 23.12
C TRP A 388 -6.58 4.96 23.34
N ALA A 389 -6.07 5.15 24.55
CA ALA A 389 -4.67 4.84 24.85
C ALA A 389 -4.41 3.34 24.79
N GLY A 390 -3.30 2.94 24.17
CA GLY A 390 -2.87 1.55 24.04
C GLY A 390 -2.17 1.22 22.73
N TYR A 391 -2.09 -0.06 22.43
CA TYR A 391 -1.46 -0.58 21.21
C TYR A 391 -2.54 -1.01 20.22
N TYR A 392 -2.30 -0.67 18.96
CA TYR A 392 -3.21 -0.94 17.86
C TYR A 392 -2.52 -1.77 16.80
N GLN A 393 -3.25 -2.72 16.22
CA GLN A 393 -2.77 -3.61 15.19
C GLN A 393 -3.70 -3.58 13.99
N SER A 394 -3.12 -3.53 12.78
CA SER A 394 -3.88 -3.53 11.54
C SER A 394 -4.75 -4.79 11.39
N ILE A 395 -6.01 -4.59 11.05
CA ILE A 395 -6.99 -5.64 10.75
C ILE A 395 -7.44 -5.62 9.29
N THR A 396 -6.91 -4.72 8.49
CA THR A 396 -7.21 -4.58 7.06
C THR A 396 -5.95 -4.80 6.20
N PRO A 397 -5.32 -5.99 6.26
CA PRO A 397 -4.16 -6.29 5.42
C PRO A 397 -4.57 -6.20 3.96
N ARG A 398 -3.71 -5.60 3.12
CA ARG A 398 -3.95 -5.47 1.69
C ARG A 398 -4.02 -6.84 1.01
N GLN A 399 -3.11 -7.75 1.39
CA GLN A 399 -3.08 -9.13 0.93
C GLN A 399 -3.12 -10.06 2.14
N GLN A 400 -4.04 -11.02 2.12
CA GLN A 400 -4.20 -11.98 3.21
C GLN A 400 -2.95 -12.84 3.41
N LYS A 401 -2.23 -13.16 2.34
CA LYS A 401 -0.93 -13.88 2.42
C LYS A 401 0.11 -13.14 3.24
N LEU A 402 0.07 -11.81 3.27
CA LEU A 402 1.00 -10.98 4.04
C LEU A 402 0.46 -10.60 5.43
N ALA A 403 -0.76 -11.01 5.79
CA ALA A 403 -1.37 -10.67 7.07
C ALA A 403 -0.53 -11.10 8.28
N LEU A 404 0.19 -12.23 8.17
CA LEU A 404 1.16 -12.65 9.19
C LEU A 404 2.24 -11.58 9.40
N ILE A 405 2.84 -11.09 8.33
CA ILE A 405 3.91 -10.08 8.40
C ILE A 405 3.34 -8.78 8.98
N ASP A 406 2.18 -8.33 8.49
CA ASP A 406 1.50 -7.14 9.03
C ASP A 406 1.21 -7.29 10.54
N SER A 407 0.83 -8.50 10.98
CA SER A 407 0.56 -8.78 12.39
C SER A 407 1.80 -8.73 13.29
N LEU A 408 2.98 -8.88 12.73
CA LEU A 408 4.25 -8.84 13.44
C LEU A 408 4.95 -7.48 13.35
N THR A 409 4.65 -6.67 12.33
CA THR A 409 5.42 -5.46 12.00
C THR A 409 4.61 -4.17 12.05
N ARG A 410 3.28 -4.23 11.88
CA ARG A 410 2.42 -3.04 11.82
C ARG A 410 1.69 -2.81 13.13
N PHE A 411 2.31 -2.06 14.02
CA PHE A 411 1.71 -1.60 15.27
C PHE A 411 1.65 -0.08 15.31
N GLN A 412 0.59 0.44 15.89
CA GLN A 412 0.49 1.85 16.25
C GLN A 412 0.34 1.97 17.77
N THR A 413 0.95 3.00 18.34
CA THR A 413 0.82 3.34 19.75
C THR A 413 0.00 4.60 19.90
N SER A 414 -0.98 4.56 20.80
CA SER A 414 -1.72 5.75 21.24
C SER A 414 -1.46 5.95 22.72
N ASP A 415 -1.00 7.14 23.07
CA ASP A 415 -0.65 7.49 24.46
C ASP A 415 -1.12 8.92 24.76
N THR A 416 -1.03 9.33 26.01
CA THR A 416 -1.39 10.68 26.46
C THR A 416 -0.24 11.31 27.22
N ALA A 417 0.16 12.49 26.81
CA ALA A 417 1.17 13.28 27.51
C ALA A 417 0.80 14.76 27.49
N GLY A 418 0.90 15.42 28.65
CA GLY A 418 0.65 16.86 28.77
C GLY A 418 -0.72 17.30 28.29
N GLY A 419 -1.77 16.50 28.49
CA GLY A 419 -3.12 16.81 28.02
C GLY A 419 -3.35 16.68 26.52
N SER A 420 -2.46 16.00 25.81
CA SER A 420 -2.55 15.73 24.35
C SER A 420 -2.53 14.24 24.06
N LEU A 421 -3.15 13.81 22.97
CA LEU A 421 -3.00 12.46 22.43
C LEU A 421 -1.74 12.40 21.58
N LEU A 422 -0.94 11.36 21.77
CA LEU A 422 0.21 11.00 20.97
C LEU A 422 -0.11 9.74 20.17
N LEU A 423 -0.04 9.79 18.86
CA LEU A 423 -0.12 8.62 17.99
C LEU A 423 1.26 8.40 17.37
N ASN A 424 1.88 7.25 17.67
CA ASN A 424 3.28 6.95 17.31
C ASN A 424 4.25 8.09 17.70
N GLY A 425 4.09 8.62 18.93
CA GLY A 425 4.88 9.73 19.44
C GLY A 425 4.58 11.11 18.82
N THR A 426 3.70 11.18 17.81
CA THR A 426 3.34 12.44 17.15
C THR A 426 2.07 13.02 17.78
N ARG A 427 2.14 14.30 18.16
CA ARG A 427 1.04 15.03 18.79
C ARG A 427 -0.17 15.15 17.86
N ARG A 428 -1.35 14.95 18.45
CA ARG A 428 -2.64 15.07 17.76
C ARG A 428 -3.51 16.13 18.44
N VAL A 429 -4.17 16.92 17.63
CA VAL A 429 -5.16 17.91 18.05
C VAL A 429 -6.53 17.29 17.94
N HIS A 430 -7.29 17.29 19.05
CA HIS A 430 -8.67 16.80 19.10
C HIS A 430 -9.62 17.81 18.47
N LEU A 431 -10.52 17.36 17.60
CA LEU A 431 -11.51 18.19 16.89
C LEU A 431 -12.95 17.87 17.28
N GLY A 432 -13.16 16.99 18.26
CA GLY A 432 -14.47 16.47 18.68
C GLY A 432 -14.78 15.09 18.09
N GLY A 433 -15.68 14.35 18.73
CA GLY A 433 -16.20 13.07 18.22
C GLY A 433 -15.14 12.00 17.95
N GLY A 434 -14.02 12.00 18.67
CA GLY A 434 -12.91 11.07 18.43
C GLY A 434 -12.05 11.39 17.21
N ILE A 435 -12.28 12.54 16.54
CA ILE A 435 -11.54 12.97 15.36
C ILE A 435 -10.28 13.74 15.75
N PHE A 436 -9.17 13.40 15.11
CA PHE A 436 -7.87 14.01 15.37
C PHE A 436 -7.15 14.40 14.09
N LYS A 437 -6.38 15.50 14.17
CA LYS A 437 -5.40 15.89 13.16
C LYS A 437 -4.00 15.96 13.75
N ARG A 438 -2.98 15.82 12.91
CA ARG A 438 -1.62 16.22 13.29
C ARG A 438 -1.59 17.74 13.49
N GLU A 439 -0.83 18.19 14.47
CA GLU A 439 -0.68 19.63 14.76
C GLU A 439 -0.16 20.42 13.57
N ASP A 440 0.77 19.83 12.83
CA ASP A 440 1.47 20.40 11.67
C ASP A 440 0.76 20.15 10.32
N ARG A 441 -0.52 19.75 10.32
CA ARG A 441 -1.28 19.42 9.10
C ARG A 441 -2.64 20.11 9.06
N ALA A 442 -3.12 20.38 7.84
CA ALA A 442 -4.38 21.08 7.62
C ALA A 442 -5.62 20.23 7.91
N ALA A 443 -5.60 18.94 7.59
CA ALA A 443 -6.77 18.07 7.66
C ALA A 443 -6.69 17.03 8.79
N PRO A 444 -7.85 16.66 9.40
CA PRO A 444 -7.95 15.48 10.22
C PRO A 444 -7.86 14.22 9.34
N THR A 445 -7.06 13.26 9.78
CA THR A 445 -6.88 11.98 9.08
C THR A 445 -7.03 10.79 10.00
N THR A 446 -7.47 11.00 11.22
CA THR A 446 -7.51 9.96 12.25
C THR A 446 -8.82 10.07 13.03
N ILE A 447 -9.48 8.94 13.24
CA ILE A 447 -10.64 8.86 14.15
C ILE A 447 -10.57 7.57 14.97
N PHE A 448 -10.93 7.69 16.25
CA PHE A 448 -11.19 6.54 17.12
C PHE A 448 -12.69 6.29 17.16
N VAL A 449 -13.09 5.07 16.84
CA VAL A 449 -14.49 4.62 16.91
C VAL A 449 -14.60 3.53 17.96
N SER A 450 -15.45 3.75 18.95
CA SER A 450 -15.74 2.73 19.98
C SER A 450 -16.74 1.73 19.43
N THR A 451 -16.41 0.44 19.53
CA THR A 451 -17.28 -0.67 19.15
C THR A 451 -17.48 -1.61 20.35
N PRO A 452 -18.49 -2.51 20.33
CA PRO A 452 -18.65 -3.53 21.38
C PRO A 452 -17.38 -4.38 21.58
N ASP A 453 -16.60 -4.60 20.50
CA ASP A 453 -15.37 -5.41 20.52
C ASP A 453 -14.12 -4.61 20.89
N GLY A 454 -14.25 -3.32 21.25
CA GLY A 454 -13.16 -2.42 21.60
C GLY A 454 -13.03 -1.23 20.67
N ALA A 455 -11.97 -0.44 20.86
CA ALA A 455 -11.72 0.74 20.04
C ALA A 455 -11.06 0.38 18.72
N LEU A 456 -11.57 0.95 17.63
CA LEU A 456 -10.95 0.95 16.31
C LEU A 456 -10.30 2.31 16.06
N LEU A 457 -9.12 2.28 15.46
CA LEU A 457 -8.40 3.44 14.96
C LEU A 457 -8.45 3.40 13.43
N HIS A 458 -9.15 4.36 12.84
CA HIS A 458 -9.20 4.50 11.39
C HIS A 458 -8.24 5.58 10.92
N THR A 459 -7.51 5.25 9.85
CA THR A 459 -6.64 6.15 9.11
C THR A 459 -7.01 6.10 7.63
N PRO A 460 -6.50 6.99 6.77
CA PRO A 460 -6.81 6.96 5.33
C PRO A 460 -6.42 5.65 4.63
N VAL A 461 -5.51 4.88 5.22
CA VAL A 461 -4.91 3.70 4.59
C VAL A 461 -5.38 2.37 5.19
N GLY A 462 -6.12 2.41 6.29
CA GLY A 462 -6.58 1.17 6.92
C GLY A 462 -7.22 1.39 8.28
N THR A 463 -7.57 0.29 8.90
CA THR A 463 -8.18 0.22 10.22
C THR A 463 -7.35 -0.67 11.13
N ASP A 464 -7.10 -0.18 12.34
CA ASP A 464 -6.36 -0.88 13.37
C ASP A 464 -7.28 -1.14 14.57
N ARG A 465 -7.20 -2.33 15.15
CA ARG A 465 -7.92 -2.72 16.36
C ARG A 465 -7.03 -2.53 17.58
N LYS A 466 -7.60 -1.97 18.64
CA LYS A 466 -6.92 -1.92 19.94
C LYS A 466 -6.68 -3.34 20.45
N LEU A 467 -5.45 -3.63 20.83
CA LEU A 467 -5.09 -4.91 21.41
C LEU A 467 -5.48 -4.94 22.89
N PRO A 468 -6.24 -5.95 23.37
CA PRO A 468 -6.45 -6.15 24.79
C PRO A 468 -5.13 -6.52 25.46
N LEU A 469 -4.98 -6.14 26.73
CA LEU A 469 -3.72 -6.31 27.46
C LEU A 469 -3.22 -7.76 27.48
N TRP A 470 -4.12 -8.74 27.58
CA TRP A 470 -3.74 -10.16 27.57
C TRP A 470 -3.13 -10.59 26.23
N GLU A 471 -3.68 -10.10 25.11
CA GLU A 471 -3.16 -10.39 23.78
C GLU A 471 -1.80 -9.71 23.54
N LEU A 472 -1.68 -8.45 23.94
CA LEU A 472 -0.42 -7.71 23.88
C LEU A 472 0.65 -8.39 24.74
N SER A 473 0.31 -8.70 26.00
CA SER A 473 1.23 -9.41 26.92
C SER A 473 1.65 -10.75 26.35
N GLY A 474 0.69 -11.53 25.81
CA GLY A 474 0.98 -12.81 25.16
C GLY A 474 1.95 -12.66 23.98
N LYS A 475 1.77 -11.65 23.14
CA LYS A 475 2.69 -11.35 22.02
C LYS A 475 4.08 -10.93 22.52
N VAL A 476 4.16 -10.05 23.49
CA VAL A 476 5.44 -9.56 24.05
C VAL A 476 6.19 -10.70 24.74
N PHE A 477 5.53 -11.46 25.62
CA PHE A 477 6.13 -12.61 26.29
C PHE A 477 6.51 -13.71 25.31
N GLY A 478 5.64 -13.99 24.33
CA GLY A 478 5.92 -14.96 23.27
C GLY A 478 7.14 -14.57 22.43
N ALA A 479 7.23 -13.31 22.00
CA ALA A 479 8.39 -12.80 21.28
C ALA A 479 9.66 -12.82 22.14
N GLY A 480 9.58 -12.46 23.41
CA GLY A 480 10.69 -12.52 24.36
C GLY A 480 11.16 -13.96 24.60
N ALA A 481 10.24 -14.88 24.86
CA ALA A 481 10.54 -16.31 25.02
C ALA A 481 11.17 -16.90 23.76
N PHE A 482 10.64 -16.54 22.58
CA PHE A 482 11.20 -16.94 21.29
C PHE A 482 12.64 -16.42 21.13
N ALA A 483 12.86 -15.11 21.30
CA ALA A 483 14.18 -14.51 21.14
C ALA A 483 15.21 -15.09 22.12
N LEU A 484 14.83 -15.26 23.38
CA LEU A 484 15.69 -15.85 24.41
C LEU A 484 16.02 -17.31 24.09
N THR A 485 15.01 -18.11 23.73
CA THR A 485 15.21 -19.53 23.40
C THR A 485 16.09 -19.68 22.17
N MET A 486 15.90 -18.84 21.15
CA MET A 486 16.75 -18.79 19.96
C MET A 486 18.19 -18.45 20.31
N ALA A 487 18.40 -17.38 21.08
CA ALA A 487 19.74 -16.95 21.49
C ALA A 487 20.45 -18.06 22.30
N LEU A 488 19.78 -18.63 23.29
CA LEU A 488 20.34 -19.71 24.12
C LEU A 488 20.63 -20.97 23.27
N SER A 489 19.74 -21.36 22.39
CA SER A 489 19.93 -22.52 21.51
C SER A 489 21.07 -22.31 20.54
N THR A 490 21.18 -21.12 19.93
CA THR A 490 22.27 -20.77 19.01
C THR A 490 23.62 -20.77 19.73
N LEU A 491 23.72 -20.09 20.89
CA LEU A 491 24.94 -20.07 21.69
C LEU A 491 25.33 -21.49 22.14
N TYR A 492 24.35 -22.28 22.53
CA TYR A 492 24.60 -23.66 22.94
C TYR A 492 25.05 -24.53 21.76
N MET A 493 24.55 -24.30 20.52
CA MET A 493 25.04 -24.98 19.32
C MET A 493 26.53 -24.74 19.08
N LEU A 494 27.04 -23.56 19.32
CA LEU A 494 28.48 -23.24 19.21
C LEU A 494 29.35 -24.07 20.18
N LEU A 495 28.80 -24.55 21.28
CA LEU A 495 29.51 -25.35 22.27
C LEU A 495 29.41 -26.85 22.01
N TRP A 496 28.21 -27.37 21.72
CA TRP A 496 28.02 -28.81 21.62
C TRP A 496 28.34 -29.38 20.24
N ILE A 497 28.18 -28.61 19.14
CA ILE A 497 28.51 -29.11 17.80
C ILE A 497 30.00 -29.47 17.70
N PRO A 498 30.96 -28.60 18.07
CA PRO A 498 32.38 -29.00 18.09
C PRO A 498 32.67 -30.18 19.02
N SER A 499 31.97 -30.22 20.19
CA SER A 499 32.13 -31.35 21.14
C SER A 499 31.63 -32.67 20.56
N ALA A 500 30.61 -32.65 19.71
CA ALA A 500 30.10 -33.82 19.02
C ALA A 500 31.12 -34.33 17.96
N PHE A 501 31.69 -33.42 17.15
CA PHE A 501 32.74 -33.76 16.16
C PHE A 501 34.00 -34.30 16.81
N LEU A 502 34.35 -33.84 18.02
CA LEU A 502 35.50 -34.33 18.78
C LEU A 502 35.20 -35.63 19.54
N GLY A 503 34.06 -36.28 19.32
CA GLY A 503 33.70 -37.55 19.97
C GLY A 503 33.42 -37.43 21.48
N ARG A 504 33.31 -36.20 22.03
CA ARG A 504 33.11 -35.94 23.47
C ARG A 504 31.68 -36.18 23.94
N LEU A 505 30.73 -36.41 23.04
CA LEU A 505 29.33 -36.74 23.37
C LEU A 505 29.15 -38.26 23.28
N ALA A 506 29.24 -38.94 24.43
CA ALA A 506 29.41 -40.37 24.56
C ALA A 506 28.23 -41.28 24.16
N SER A 507 27.08 -40.75 23.71
CA SER A 507 25.96 -41.60 23.30
C SER A 507 25.13 -40.99 22.18
N ARG A 508 24.54 -41.83 21.31
CA ARG A 508 23.57 -41.41 20.26
C ARG A 508 22.39 -40.64 20.86
N GLY A 509 21.91 -41.03 22.05
CA GLY A 509 20.85 -40.32 22.77
C GLY A 509 21.23 -38.90 23.20
N GLY A 510 22.53 -38.68 23.53
CA GLY A 510 23.05 -37.37 23.86
C GLY A 510 23.13 -36.40 22.69
N ILE A 511 23.35 -36.89 21.45
CA ILE A 511 23.38 -36.07 20.24
C ILE A 511 21.98 -35.71 19.79
N THR A 512 21.06 -36.66 19.72
CA THR A 512 19.71 -36.43 19.12
C THR A 512 18.86 -35.47 19.93
N ILE A 513 18.97 -35.44 21.29
CA ILE A 513 18.22 -34.45 22.11
C ILE A 513 18.72 -33.01 21.91
N ARG A 514 19.89 -32.81 21.31
CA ARG A 514 20.44 -31.51 20.93
C ARG A 514 20.14 -31.18 19.48
N LEU A 515 20.25 -32.20 18.61
CA LEU A 515 20.11 -32.03 17.15
C LEU A 515 18.69 -31.66 16.74
N PHE A 516 17.66 -32.38 17.22
CA PHE A 516 16.28 -32.11 16.80
C PHE A 516 15.79 -30.71 17.19
N PRO A 517 15.98 -30.23 18.45
CA PRO A 517 15.64 -28.85 18.81
C PRO A 517 16.45 -27.81 18.03
N ALA A 518 17.73 -28.08 17.75
CA ALA A 518 18.57 -27.20 16.95
C ALA A 518 18.04 -27.06 15.52
N MET A 519 17.72 -28.19 14.86
CA MET A 519 17.13 -28.19 13.51
C MET A 519 15.78 -27.47 13.49
N ALA A 520 14.94 -27.66 14.51
CA ALA A 520 13.65 -27.01 14.63
C ALA A 520 13.82 -25.48 14.74
N ILE A 521 14.70 -24.99 15.60
CA ILE A 521 15.01 -23.55 15.71
C ILE A 521 15.58 -23.01 14.40
N LEU A 522 16.55 -23.70 13.79
CA LEU A 522 17.16 -23.26 12.53
C LEU A 522 16.14 -23.17 11.40
N SER A 523 15.11 -24.03 11.37
CA SER A 523 14.06 -23.96 10.36
C SER A 523 13.23 -22.66 10.47
N VAL A 524 12.96 -22.18 11.69
CA VAL A 524 12.25 -20.91 11.91
C VAL A 524 13.14 -19.73 11.50
N VAL A 525 14.42 -19.76 11.87
CA VAL A 525 15.40 -18.71 11.48
C VAL A 525 15.52 -18.64 9.96
N ALA A 526 15.68 -19.80 9.33
CA ALA A 526 15.79 -19.90 7.88
C ALA A 526 14.51 -19.40 7.19
N LEU A 527 13.32 -19.77 7.70
CA LEU A 527 12.04 -19.28 7.16
C LEU A 527 11.98 -17.74 7.25
N ALA A 528 12.28 -17.17 8.40
CA ALA A 528 12.28 -15.72 8.58
C ALA A 528 13.29 -15.04 7.65
N GLY A 529 14.54 -15.55 7.61
CA GLY A 529 15.61 -14.99 6.77
C GLY A 529 15.28 -15.05 5.27
N VAL A 530 14.84 -16.22 4.78
CA VAL A 530 14.48 -16.39 3.36
C VAL A 530 13.27 -15.52 2.99
N THR A 531 12.27 -15.45 3.86
CA THR A 531 11.08 -14.61 3.62
C THR A 531 11.43 -13.13 3.57
N LEU A 532 12.19 -12.63 4.54
CA LEU A 532 12.63 -11.23 4.57
C LEU A 532 13.51 -10.90 3.36
N TYR A 533 14.38 -11.81 2.96
CA TYR A 533 15.20 -11.62 1.77
C TYR A 533 14.34 -11.60 0.50
N ALA A 534 13.43 -12.58 0.31
CA ALA A 534 12.55 -12.65 -0.85
C ALA A 534 11.66 -11.38 -0.97
N LEU A 535 11.08 -10.93 0.14
CA LEU A 535 10.30 -9.69 0.17
C LEU A 535 11.18 -8.45 -0.07
N GLY A 536 12.41 -8.47 0.42
CA GLY A 536 13.39 -7.39 0.27
C GLY A 536 13.94 -7.23 -1.15
N THR A 537 13.82 -8.24 -2.02
CA THR A 537 14.21 -8.13 -3.43
C THR A 537 13.31 -7.15 -4.20
N ASN A 538 12.09 -6.95 -3.74
CA ASN A 538 11.05 -6.18 -4.42
C ASN A 538 10.83 -6.63 -5.89
N ASP A 539 11.14 -7.90 -6.18
CA ASP A 539 11.04 -8.49 -7.51
C ASP A 539 9.79 -9.38 -7.59
N LEU A 540 8.84 -8.97 -8.42
CA LEU A 540 7.61 -9.73 -8.65
C LEU A 540 7.89 -11.11 -9.25
N GLU A 541 8.96 -11.29 -10.01
CA GLU A 541 9.33 -12.61 -10.55
C GLU A 541 9.70 -13.59 -9.43
N VAL A 542 10.33 -13.10 -8.37
CA VAL A 542 10.65 -13.90 -7.17
C VAL A 542 9.40 -14.31 -6.41
N LEU A 543 8.40 -13.43 -6.34
CA LEU A 543 7.18 -13.62 -5.54
C LEU A 543 6.03 -14.24 -6.33
N GLY A 544 5.94 -13.98 -7.64
CA GLY A 544 4.80 -14.35 -8.48
C GLY A 544 5.03 -15.53 -9.41
N LYS A 545 6.24 -16.10 -9.43
CA LYS A 545 6.57 -17.32 -10.19
C LYS A 545 7.21 -18.38 -9.29
N PRO A 546 7.18 -19.67 -9.69
CA PRO A 546 7.99 -20.70 -9.04
C PRO A 546 9.48 -20.33 -9.10
N HIS A 547 10.02 -19.85 -8.00
CA HIS A 547 11.40 -19.39 -7.84
C HIS A 547 12.08 -20.16 -6.69
N PRO A 548 13.39 -20.41 -6.69
CA PRO A 548 14.07 -21.12 -5.60
C PRO A 548 13.78 -20.58 -4.20
N LEU A 549 13.68 -19.26 -4.04
CA LEU A 549 13.30 -18.63 -2.75
C LEU A 549 11.86 -18.95 -2.35
N GLY A 550 10.91 -18.94 -3.31
CA GLY A 550 9.53 -19.34 -3.07
C GLY A 550 9.42 -20.81 -2.63
N TRP A 551 10.13 -21.72 -3.33
CA TRP A 551 10.21 -23.13 -2.94
C TRP A 551 10.86 -23.34 -1.58
N ALA A 552 11.89 -22.54 -1.23
CA ALA A 552 12.49 -22.57 0.10
C ALA A 552 11.49 -22.14 1.18
N ILE A 553 10.72 -21.07 0.96
CA ILE A 553 9.65 -20.64 1.88
C ILE A 553 8.64 -21.78 2.04
N TYR A 554 8.13 -22.36 0.95
CA TYR A 554 7.18 -23.48 0.98
C TYR A 554 7.72 -24.65 1.81
N ALA A 555 8.93 -25.13 1.50
CA ALA A 555 9.54 -26.25 2.21
C ALA A 555 9.75 -25.94 3.71
N LEU A 556 10.17 -24.72 4.05
CA LEU A 556 10.41 -24.31 5.42
C LEU A 556 9.11 -24.17 6.21
N THR A 557 8.00 -23.73 5.58
CA THR A 557 6.68 -23.70 6.27
C THR A 557 6.19 -25.10 6.63
N LEU A 558 6.59 -26.14 5.89
CA LEU A 558 6.33 -27.55 6.23
C LEU A 558 7.36 -28.11 7.24
N ALA A 559 8.61 -27.67 7.13
CA ALA A 559 9.68 -28.13 8.02
C ALA A 559 9.50 -27.67 9.47
N VAL A 560 9.03 -26.45 9.69
CA VAL A 560 8.81 -25.88 11.04
C VAL A 560 7.89 -26.76 11.90
N PRO A 561 6.65 -27.09 11.51
CA PRO A 561 5.79 -27.95 12.32
C PRO A 561 6.33 -29.38 12.44
N THR A 562 6.90 -29.92 11.36
CA THR A 562 7.43 -31.29 11.35
C THR A 562 8.62 -31.44 12.29
N LEU A 563 9.62 -30.55 12.19
CA LEU A 563 10.80 -30.58 13.06
C LEU A 563 10.44 -30.21 14.51
N GLY A 564 9.48 -29.31 14.71
CA GLY A 564 8.92 -29.01 16.04
C GLY A 564 8.31 -30.23 16.70
N ALA A 565 7.47 -30.98 15.97
CA ALA A 565 6.86 -32.21 16.48
C ALA A 565 7.90 -33.33 16.73
N LEU A 566 8.84 -33.54 15.82
CA LEU A 566 9.92 -34.50 16.00
C LEU A 566 10.82 -34.13 17.19
N SER A 567 11.12 -32.85 17.38
CA SER A 567 11.86 -32.33 18.51
C SER A 567 11.13 -32.60 19.83
N LEU A 568 9.82 -32.33 19.87
CA LEU A 568 8.99 -32.60 21.05
C LEU A 568 8.96 -34.09 21.38
N LEU A 569 8.67 -34.94 20.40
CA LEU A 569 8.67 -36.41 20.56
C LEU A 569 10.00 -36.91 21.09
N ARG A 570 11.13 -36.47 20.47
CA ARG A 570 12.47 -36.87 20.91
C ARG A 570 12.75 -36.42 22.34
N THR A 571 12.31 -35.22 22.72
CA THR A 571 12.49 -34.69 24.07
C THR A 571 11.67 -35.48 25.10
N ALA A 572 10.43 -35.86 24.75
CA ALA A 572 9.54 -36.64 25.60
C ALA A 572 10.02 -38.08 25.85
N MET A 573 10.75 -38.67 24.89
CA MET A 573 11.34 -40.02 25.04
C MET A 573 12.41 -40.11 26.14
N GLY A 574 12.76 -39.00 26.78
CA GLY A 574 13.77 -38.94 27.80
C GLY A 574 15.22 -38.99 27.26
N SER A 575 16.17 -38.64 28.11
CA SER A 575 17.58 -38.63 27.74
C SER A 575 18.44 -38.60 29.00
N PRO A 576 19.63 -39.20 29.00
CA PRO A 576 20.61 -39.10 30.06
C PRO A 576 21.28 -37.70 30.16
N ALA A 577 20.92 -36.77 29.26
CA ALA A 577 21.43 -35.40 29.29
C ALA A 577 21.08 -34.66 30.60
N ASN A 578 21.92 -33.70 30.97
CA ASN A 578 21.72 -32.90 32.16
C ASN A 578 20.43 -32.03 32.06
N LEU A 579 20.01 -31.49 33.22
CA LEU A 579 18.78 -30.75 33.34
C LEU A 579 18.72 -29.55 32.37
N PHE A 580 19.81 -28.81 32.21
CA PHE A 580 19.89 -27.66 31.29
C PHE A 580 19.55 -28.05 29.86
N VAL A 581 20.17 -29.12 29.35
CA VAL A 581 19.94 -29.59 27.98
C VAL A 581 18.48 -30.03 27.78
N ARG A 582 17.93 -30.76 28.75
CA ARG A 582 16.54 -31.22 28.69
C ARG A 582 15.56 -30.04 28.71
N THR A 583 15.77 -29.06 29.60
CA THR A 583 14.96 -27.86 29.71
C THR A 583 15.01 -27.03 28.41
N LEU A 584 16.23 -26.82 27.87
CA LEU A 584 16.40 -26.10 26.61
C LEU A 584 15.72 -26.82 25.43
N ALA A 585 15.79 -28.15 25.37
CA ALA A 585 15.12 -28.94 24.34
C ALA A 585 13.59 -28.83 24.43
N TRP A 586 13.02 -28.88 25.64
CA TRP A 586 11.59 -28.65 25.86
C TRP A 586 11.15 -27.24 25.42
N LEU A 587 11.87 -26.21 25.88
CA LEU A 587 11.57 -24.82 25.53
C LEU A 587 11.64 -24.59 24.01
N SER A 588 12.71 -25.09 23.38
CA SER A 588 12.86 -24.99 21.90
C SER A 588 11.72 -25.66 21.14
N SER A 589 11.34 -26.87 21.58
CA SER A 589 10.24 -27.61 20.93
C SER A 589 8.90 -26.87 21.07
N LEU A 590 8.58 -26.40 22.27
CA LEU A 590 7.34 -25.68 22.54
C LEU A 590 7.26 -24.34 21.80
N VAL A 591 8.36 -23.59 21.78
CA VAL A 591 8.45 -22.32 21.06
C VAL A 591 8.27 -22.52 19.54
N VAL A 592 8.93 -23.53 18.96
CA VAL A 592 8.78 -23.83 17.52
C VAL A 592 7.36 -24.28 17.18
N LEU A 593 6.72 -25.08 18.04
CA LEU A 593 5.32 -25.48 17.85
C LEU A 593 4.35 -24.31 18.02
N ALA A 594 4.64 -23.37 18.92
CA ALA A 594 3.86 -22.12 19.01
C ALA A 594 4.00 -21.29 17.73
N CYS A 595 5.21 -21.19 17.16
CA CYS A 595 5.41 -20.57 15.84
C CYS A 595 4.63 -21.31 14.74
N ALA A 596 4.65 -22.65 14.73
CA ALA A 596 3.89 -23.45 13.78
C ALA A 596 2.38 -23.20 13.91
N GLY A 597 1.85 -23.09 15.14
CA GLY A 597 0.46 -22.70 15.41
C GLY A 597 0.13 -21.31 14.85
N TYR A 598 1.04 -20.37 14.97
CA TYR A 598 0.90 -19.02 14.41
C TYR A 598 0.92 -19.04 12.88
N LEU A 599 1.85 -19.79 12.27
CA LEU A 599 1.88 -20.02 10.82
C LEU A 599 0.57 -20.64 10.31
N TYR A 600 0.05 -21.63 11.05
CA TYR A 600 -1.22 -22.29 10.72
C TYR A 600 -2.40 -21.30 10.76
N ALA A 601 -2.49 -20.49 11.82
CA ALA A 601 -3.57 -19.52 12.01
C ALA A 601 -3.63 -18.47 10.86
N TYR A 602 -2.49 -18.17 10.25
CA TYR A 602 -2.41 -17.25 9.10
C TYR A 602 -2.34 -17.96 7.73
N GLY A 603 -2.54 -19.29 7.68
CA GLY A 603 -2.57 -20.05 6.44
C GLY A 603 -1.21 -20.21 5.75
N TRP A 604 -0.09 -20.09 6.50
CA TRP A 604 1.25 -20.16 5.92
C TRP A 604 1.77 -21.58 5.75
N ILE A 605 1.23 -22.58 6.49
CA ILE A 605 1.71 -23.97 6.36
C ILE A 605 1.36 -24.52 4.98
N GLY A 606 2.38 -24.85 4.20
CA GLY A 606 2.23 -25.30 2.81
C GLY A 606 1.81 -24.19 1.84
N MET A 607 1.96 -22.91 2.23
CA MET A 607 1.65 -21.78 1.35
C MET A 607 2.69 -21.67 0.23
N LYS A 608 2.20 -21.63 -0.99
CA LYS A 608 2.98 -21.28 -2.16
C LYS A 608 2.77 -19.80 -2.45
N ILE A 609 3.79 -18.99 -2.21
CA ILE A 609 3.70 -17.53 -2.34
C ILE A 609 3.35 -17.08 -3.75
N TRP A 610 3.68 -17.88 -4.76
CA TRP A 610 3.42 -17.63 -6.18
C TRP A 610 2.04 -18.11 -6.68
N GLU A 611 1.23 -18.78 -5.88
CA GLU A 611 -0.18 -19.20 -6.15
C GLU A 611 -1.17 -18.24 -5.45
#